data_7bab35c96366790cafefbf80c53280b5
#
_entry.id   7bab35c96366790cafefbf80c53280b5
#
_cell.length_a   1.000
_cell.length_b   1.000
_cell.length_c   1.000
_cell.angle_alpha   90.00
_cell.angle_beta   90.00
_cell.angle_gamma   90.00
#
_symmetry.space_group_name_H-M   'P 1'
#
loop_
_entity.id
_entity.type
_entity.pdbx_description
1 polymer ?
#
loop_
_entity_poly.entity_id
_entity_poly.type
_entity_poly.pdbx_seq_one_letter_code
_entity_poly.pdbx_strand_id
1 'polypeptide(L)'
;MKLDKSAILIKKACLEFEKIANAVLEEYDLTVSQYKVMKYLYEESENGVRIVDLEKYYSMSHPTAIGIVQNLEKKGLVEYRDNPNHARSRYIAPTAKAVQKRPELESLGDDLEAEMTHNLSEREREQLVDLLRKMMGLEGE
;
A
#
# COMPACT_ATOMS: atom_id res chain seq x y z
N MET A 1 -7.29 4.07 -37.38
CA MET A 1 -7.45 3.89 -35.93
C MET A 1 -6.10 3.57 -35.31
N LYS A 2 -5.71 4.34 -34.30
CA LYS A 2 -4.49 4.05 -33.56
C LYS A 2 -4.80 3.00 -32.49
N LEU A 3 -3.95 2.01 -32.41
CA LEU A 3 -4.00 1.05 -31.32
C LEU A 3 -3.21 1.62 -30.15
N ASP A 4 -3.84 1.69 -29.02
CA ASP A 4 -3.16 2.09 -27.80
C ASP A 4 -2.17 0.99 -27.39
N LYS A 5 -0.95 1.40 -27.09
CA LYS A 5 0.04 0.47 -26.58
C LYS A 5 -0.28 0.17 -25.12
N SER A 6 -0.10 -1.08 -24.73
CA SER A 6 -0.35 -1.52 -23.35
C SER A 6 0.40 -0.68 -22.32
N ALA A 7 1.63 -0.29 -22.60
CA ALA A 7 2.42 0.55 -21.70
C ALA A 7 1.75 1.90 -21.43
N ILE A 8 1.17 2.52 -22.46
CA ILE A 8 0.47 3.80 -22.33
C ILE A 8 -0.81 3.63 -21.51
N LEU A 9 -1.56 2.56 -21.77
CA LEU A 9 -2.79 2.26 -21.04
C LEU A 9 -2.51 1.95 -19.58
N ILE A 10 -1.44 1.22 -19.29
CA ILE A 10 -1.02 0.95 -17.92
C ILE A 10 -0.69 2.26 -17.19
N LYS A 11 0.04 3.17 -17.85
CA LYS A 11 0.35 4.48 -17.26
C LYS A 11 -0.92 5.27 -16.98
N LYS A 12 -1.86 5.30 -17.91
CA LYS A 12 -3.16 5.97 -17.71
C LYS A 12 -3.94 5.34 -16.55
N ALA A 13 -3.93 4.02 -16.45
CA ALA A 13 -4.58 3.30 -15.35
C ALA A 13 -3.95 3.66 -14.01
N CYS A 14 -2.62 3.78 -13.93
CA CYS A 14 -1.94 4.22 -12.72
C CYS A 14 -2.35 5.62 -12.29
N LEU A 15 -2.47 6.55 -13.23
CA LEU A 15 -2.90 7.91 -12.95
C LEU A 15 -4.36 7.95 -12.47
N GLU A 16 -5.21 7.16 -13.08
CA GLU A 16 -6.61 7.05 -12.66
C GLU A 16 -6.73 6.44 -11.26
N PHE A 17 -5.94 5.41 -10.98
CA PHE A 17 -5.88 4.81 -9.64
C PHE A 17 -5.49 5.85 -8.59
N GLU A 18 -4.44 6.64 -8.84
CA GLU A 18 -3.98 7.66 -7.90
C GLU A 18 -5.07 8.71 -7.64
N LYS A 19 -5.78 9.11 -8.68
CA LYS A 19 -6.86 10.08 -8.57
C LYS A 19 -7.99 9.55 -7.69
N ILE A 20 -8.44 8.33 -7.95
CA ILE A 20 -9.51 7.68 -7.18
C ILE A 20 -9.06 7.45 -5.74
N ALA A 21 -7.86 6.92 -5.56
CA ALA A 21 -7.31 6.61 -4.24
C ALA A 21 -7.17 7.87 -3.38
N ASN A 22 -6.63 8.95 -3.94
CA ASN A 22 -6.47 10.20 -3.21
C ASN A 22 -7.82 10.78 -2.77
N ALA A 23 -8.83 10.72 -3.63
CA ALA A 23 -10.17 11.21 -3.28
C ALA A 23 -10.78 10.42 -2.11
N VAL A 24 -10.64 9.09 -2.12
CA VAL A 24 -11.17 8.23 -1.07
C VAL A 24 -10.39 8.41 0.24
N LEU A 25 -9.06 8.45 0.16
CA LEU A 25 -8.20 8.53 1.34
C LEU A 25 -8.19 9.90 2.00
N GLU A 26 -8.59 10.94 1.29
CA GLU A 26 -8.69 12.29 1.87
C GLU A 26 -9.59 12.32 3.09
N GLU A 27 -10.67 11.57 3.08
CA GLU A 27 -11.61 11.46 4.21
C GLU A 27 -10.95 10.88 5.45
N TYR A 28 -9.88 10.11 5.28
CA TYR A 28 -9.13 9.47 6.36
C TYR A 28 -7.85 10.21 6.72
N ASP A 29 -7.62 11.36 6.09
CA ASP A 29 -6.38 12.14 6.26
C ASP A 29 -5.12 11.29 5.99
N LEU A 30 -5.17 10.49 4.92
CA LEU A 30 -4.06 9.64 4.51
C LEU A 30 -3.69 9.89 3.06
N THR A 31 -2.40 9.84 2.77
CA THR A 31 -1.88 9.75 1.40
C THR A 31 -1.85 8.28 0.97
N VAL A 32 -1.72 8.04 -0.33
CA VAL A 32 -1.56 6.68 -0.86
C VAL A 32 -0.35 5.98 -0.24
N SER A 33 0.78 6.70 -0.11
CA SER A 33 2.00 6.14 0.48
C SER A 33 1.81 5.76 1.96
N GLN A 34 1.11 6.60 2.71
CA GLN A 34 0.79 6.32 4.11
C GLN A 34 -0.13 5.10 4.23
N TYR A 35 -1.14 5.01 3.38
CA TYR A 35 -2.04 3.88 3.33
C TYR A 35 -1.30 2.56 3.05
N LYS A 36 -0.39 2.57 2.07
CA LYS A 36 0.43 1.40 1.75
C LYS A 36 1.25 0.92 2.94
N VAL A 37 1.88 1.86 3.66
CA VAL A 37 2.68 1.53 4.84
C VAL A 37 1.79 0.95 5.94
N MET A 38 0.62 1.55 6.19
CA MET A 38 -0.31 1.01 7.18
C MET A 38 -0.75 -0.41 6.83
N LYS A 39 -1.04 -0.66 5.57
CA LYS A 39 -1.44 -1.99 5.10
C LYS A 39 -0.33 -3.03 5.35
N TYR A 40 0.91 -2.67 5.02
CA TYR A 40 2.07 -3.52 5.27
C TYR A 40 2.23 -3.83 6.77
N LEU A 41 2.10 -2.81 7.61
CA LEU A 41 2.24 -2.97 9.05
C LEU A 41 1.14 -3.84 9.64
N TYR A 42 -0.09 -3.71 9.18
CA TYR A 42 -1.18 -4.57 9.64
C TYR A 42 -0.90 -6.05 9.36
N GLU A 43 -0.30 -6.35 8.23
CA GLU A 43 -0.01 -7.73 7.84
C GLU A 43 1.25 -8.30 8.48
N GLU A 44 2.28 -7.47 8.64
CA GLU A 44 3.64 -7.94 8.95
C GLU A 44 4.16 -7.54 10.33
N SER A 45 3.48 -6.68 11.07
CA SER A 45 4.03 -6.15 12.34
C SER A 45 4.30 -7.22 13.40
N GLU A 46 3.58 -8.34 13.37
CA GLU A 46 3.81 -9.44 14.32
C GLU A 46 5.20 -10.07 14.13
N ASN A 47 5.74 -10.00 12.93
CA ASN A 47 7.07 -10.53 12.60
C ASN A 47 8.19 -9.53 12.89
N GLY A 48 7.83 -8.33 13.35
CA GLY A 48 8.78 -7.24 13.58
C GLY A 48 9.15 -6.54 12.28
N VAL A 49 8.67 -5.32 12.10
CA VAL A 49 8.95 -4.52 10.89
C VAL A 49 9.87 -3.37 11.25
N ARG A 50 10.94 -3.23 10.48
CA ARG A 50 11.88 -2.10 10.58
C ARG A 50 11.69 -1.19 9.39
N ILE A 51 12.18 0.05 9.50
CA ILE A 51 12.11 1.00 8.38
C ILE A 51 12.77 0.43 7.12
N VAL A 52 13.89 -0.28 7.27
CA VAL A 52 14.59 -0.89 6.13
C VAL A 52 13.72 -1.91 5.38
N ASP A 53 12.81 -2.57 6.06
CA ASP A 53 11.90 -3.53 5.44
C ASP A 53 10.93 -2.81 4.49
N LEU A 54 10.45 -1.63 4.87
CA LEU A 54 9.61 -0.80 4.01
C LEU A 54 10.38 -0.30 2.79
N GLU A 55 11.63 0.11 2.99
CA GLU A 55 12.51 0.55 1.89
C GLU A 55 12.65 -0.52 0.82
N LYS A 56 12.89 -1.76 1.25
CA LYS A 56 13.06 -2.89 0.35
C LYS A 56 11.76 -3.29 -0.34
N TYR A 57 10.68 -3.37 0.42
CA TYR A 57 9.40 -3.84 -0.11
C TYR A 57 8.83 -2.87 -1.16
N TYR A 58 8.90 -1.57 -0.89
CA TYR A 58 8.33 -0.55 -1.77
C TYR A 58 9.37 0.13 -2.66
N SER A 59 10.62 -0.31 -2.63
CA SER A 59 11.72 0.29 -3.39
C SER A 59 11.81 1.81 -3.17
N MET A 60 11.71 2.22 -1.92
CA MET A 60 11.79 3.64 -1.55
C MET A 60 13.09 3.96 -0.84
N SER A 61 13.51 5.22 -0.92
CA SER A 61 14.71 5.70 -0.25
C SER A 61 14.50 5.75 1.27
N HIS A 62 15.59 5.76 2.02
CA HIS A 62 15.54 5.89 3.48
C HIS A 62 14.85 7.18 3.93
N PRO A 63 15.19 8.36 3.39
CA PRO A 63 14.49 9.59 3.77
C PRO A 63 12.99 9.54 3.49
N THR A 64 12.57 8.93 2.38
CA THR A 64 11.15 8.78 2.04
C THR A 64 10.43 7.90 3.07
N ALA A 65 11.01 6.73 3.38
CA ALA A 65 10.43 5.80 4.35
C ALA A 65 10.32 6.45 5.74
N ILE A 66 11.38 7.12 6.19
CA ILE A 66 11.38 7.84 7.47
C ILE A 66 10.31 8.93 7.50
N GLY A 67 10.20 9.72 6.44
CA GLY A 67 9.19 10.79 6.35
C GLY A 67 7.77 10.26 6.47
N ILE A 68 7.46 9.16 5.79
CA ILE A 68 6.14 8.53 5.85
C ILE A 68 5.85 8.05 7.28
N VAL A 69 6.80 7.34 7.90
CA VAL A 69 6.65 6.81 9.25
C VAL A 69 6.49 7.93 10.27
N GLN A 70 7.29 9.00 10.17
CA GLN A 70 7.18 10.16 11.05
C GLN A 70 5.81 10.82 10.96
N ASN A 71 5.27 10.97 9.75
CA ASN A 71 3.95 11.55 9.56
C ASN A 71 2.85 10.65 10.15
N LEU A 72 2.97 9.35 10.01
CA LEU A 72 2.04 8.40 10.61
C LEU A 72 2.15 8.41 12.14
N GLU A 73 3.35 8.57 12.68
CA GLU A 73 3.56 8.68 14.12
C GLU A 73 2.86 9.94 14.67
N LYS A 74 3.02 11.07 13.98
CA LYS A 74 2.33 12.31 14.35
C LYS A 74 0.81 12.18 14.35
N LYS A 75 0.28 11.38 13.46
CA LYS A 75 -1.16 11.10 13.39
C LYS A 75 -1.63 10.09 14.43
N GLY A 76 -0.70 9.53 15.21
CA GLY A 76 -1.02 8.53 16.24
C GLY A 76 -1.35 7.16 15.68
N LEU A 77 -0.90 6.86 14.47
CA LEU A 77 -1.20 5.58 13.80
C LEU A 77 -0.05 4.57 13.87
N VAL A 78 1.16 5.05 14.10
CA VAL A 78 2.37 4.20 14.19
C VAL A 78 3.13 4.56 15.45
N GLU A 79 3.74 3.56 16.06
CA GLU A 79 4.61 3.71 17.21
C GLU A 79 5.87 2.87 17.02
N TYR A 80 6.94 3.30 17.69
CA TYR A 80 8.17 2.53 17.73
C TYR A 80 8.12 1.56 18.91
N ARG A 81 8.65 0.37 18.71
CA ARG A 81 8.78 -0.68 19.73
C ARG A 81 10.20 -1.18 19.79
N ASP A 82 10.61 -1.64 20.96
CA ASP A 82 11.94 -2.20 21.15
C ASP A 82 12.12 -3.47 20.31
N ASN A 83 13.29 -3.57 19.70
CA ASN A 83 13.72 -4.78 19.03
C ASN A 83 14.62 -5.55 20.01
N PRO A 84 14.16 -6.70 20.50
CA PRO A 84 14.94 -7.46 21.49
C PRO A 84 16.29 -7.93 20.99
N ASN A 85 16.48 -8.00 19.67
CA ASN A 85 17.73 -8.47 19.07
C ASN A 85 18.68 -7.32 18.72
N HIS A 86 18.20 -6.07 18.68
CA HIS A 86 19.03 -4.95 18.25
C HIS A 86 18.45 -3.60 18.69
N ALA A 87 19.04 -3.00 19.71
CA ALA A 87 18.53 -1.76 20.31
C ALA A 87 18.47 -0.56 19.36
N ARG A 88 19.34 -0.49 18.35
CA ARG A 88 19.40 0.63 17.40
C ARG A 88 18.41 0.50 16.24
N SER A 89 17.84 -0.68 16.06
CA SER A 89 16.94 -0.99 14.95
C SER A 89 15.57 -1.33 15.50
N ARG A 90 14.89 -0.30 16.02
CA ARG A 90 13.56 -0.48 16.61
C ARG A 90 12.54 -0.96 15.58
N TYR A 91 11.55 -1.69 16.05
CA TYR A 91 10.40 -2.07 15.25
C TYR A 91 9.40 -0.92 15.19
N ILE A 92 8.64 -0.89 14.11
CA ILE A 92 7.49 -0.01 13.95
C ILE A 92 6.23 -0.86 13.88
N ALA A 93 5.16 -0.36 14.48
CA ALA A 93 3.92 -1.12 14.56
C ALA A 93 2.70 -0.18 14.61
N PRO A 94 1.51 -0.67 14.23
CA PRO A 94 0.29 0.10 14.39
C PRO A 94 0.03 0.34 15.89
N THR A 95 -0.45 1.54 16.21
CA THR A 95 -0.93 1.84 17.56
C THR A 95 -2.28 1.14 17.81
N ALA A 96 -2.74 1.13 19.06
CA ALA A 96 -4.07 0.62 19.40
C ALA A 96 -5.17 1.34 18.59
N LYS A 97 -5.03 2.66 18.42
CA LYS A 97 -5.93 3.47 17.58
C LYS A 97 -5.95 2.97 16.14
N ALA A 98 -4.79 2.69 15.57
CA ALA A 98 -4.67 2.17 14.21
C ALA A 98 -5.26 0.76 14.08
N VAL A 99 -5.06 -0.10 15.08
CA VAL A 99 -5.64 -1.45 15.08
C VAL A 99 -7.16 -1.38 15.05
N GLN A 100 -7.76 -0.46 15.79
CA GLN A 100 -9.22 -0.27 15.77
C GLN A 100 -9.73 0.18 14.40
N LYS A 101 -8.91 0.90 13.62
CA LYS A 101 -9.26 1.37 12.28
C LYS A 101 -8.99 0.35 11.18
N ARG A 102 -8.35 -0.76 11.52
CA ARG A 102 -7.96 -1.77 10.52
C ARG A 102 -9.11 -2.24 9.63
N PRO A 103 -10.28 -2.63 10.15
CA PRO A 103 -11.38 -3.08 9.27
C PRO A 103 -11.80 -2.03 8.25
N GLU A 104 -11.87 -0.76 8.67
CA GLU A 104 -12.21 0.35 7.77
C GLU A 104 -11.16 0.52 6.66
N LEU A 105 -9.88 0.54 7.03
CA LEU A 105 -8.80 0.73 6.06
C LEU A 105 -8.67 -0.44 5.10
N GLU A 106 -8.89 -1.66 5.55
CA GLU A 106 -8.90 -2.84 4.69
C GLU A 106 -10.07 -2.80 3.71
N SER A 107 -11.24 -2.36 4.16
CA SER A 107 -12.43 -2.18 3.32
C SER A 107 -12.18 -1.16 2.19
N LEU A 108 -11.37 -0.12 2.44
CA LEU A 108 -11.01 0.85 1.41
C LEU A 108 -10.26 0.20 0.24
N GLY A 109 -9.41 -0.76 0.52
CA GLY A 109 -8.69 -1.50 -0.53
C GLY A 109 -9.65 -2.22 -1.46
N ASP A 110 -10.67 -2.87 -0.89
CA ASP A 110 -11.70 -3.55 -1.67
C ASP A 110 -12.53 -2.56 -2.47
N ASP A 111 -12.87 -1.42 -1.89
CA ASP A 111 -13.62 -0.37 -2.58
C ASP A 111 -12.84 0.21 -3.75
N LEU A 112 -11.54 0.44 -3.58
CA LEU A 112 -10.66 0.91 -4.64
C LEU A 112 -10.56 -0.11 -5.78
N GLU A 113 -10.43 -1.39 -5.46
CA GLU A 113 -10.40 -2.46 -6.45
C GLU A 113 -11.71 -2.49 -7.25
N ALA A 114 -12.84 -2.43 -6.56
CA ALA A 114 -14.16 -2.44 -7.20
C ALA A 114 -14.32 -1.22 -8.13
N GLU A 115 -13.91 -0.05 -7.69
CA GLU A 115 -14.00 1.19 -8.48
C GLU A 115 -13.14 1.12 -9.74
N MET A 116 -11.90 0.65 -9.61
CA MET A 116 -10.97 0.52 -10.74
C MET A 116 -11.42 -0.51 -11.77
N THR A 117 -12.10 -1.55 -11.33
CA THR A 117 -12.45 -2.69 -12.19
C THR A 117 -13.93 -2.81 -12.48
N HIS A 118 -14.72 -1.74 -12.23
CA HIS A 118 -16.17 -1.81 -12.35
C HIS A 118 -16.67 -2.15 -13.77
N ASN A 119 -15.87 -1.86 -14.80
CA ASN A 119 -16.21 -2.18 -16.19
C ASN A 119 -15.84 -3.61 -16.61
N LEU A 120 -15.21 -4.37 -15.72
CA LEU A 120 -14.78 -5.74 -15.99
C LEU A 120 -15.70 -6.74 -15.27
N SER A 121 -15.93 -7.88 -15.93
CA SER A 121 -16.53 -9.02 -15.24
C SER A 121 -15.52 -9.60 -14.25
N GLU A 122 -15.97 -10.44 -13.33
CA GLU A 122 -15.09 -11.12 -12.39
C GLU A 122 -14.01 -11.94 -13.11
N ARG A 123 -14.41 -12.66 -14.16
CA ARG A 123 -13.46 -13.42 -14.96
C ARG A 123 -12.43 -12.53 -15.65
N GLU A 124 -12.86 -11.41 -16.20
CA GLU A 124 -11.96 -10.47 -16.85
C GLU A 124 -10.98 -9.84 -15.85
N ARG A 125 -11.44 -9.56 -14.63
CA ARG A 125 -10.57 -9.06 -13.57
C ARG A 125 -9.50 -10.09 -13.21
N GLU A 126 -9.87 -11.36 -13.08
CA GLU A 126 -8.93 -12.46 -12.83
C GLU A 126 -7.89 -12.57 -13.94
N GLN A 127 -8.34 -12.47 -15.19
CA GLN A 127 -7.46 -12.48 -16.35
C GLN A 127 -6.48 -11.29 -16.33
N LEU A 128 -6.96 -10.12 -15.98
CA LEU A 128 -6.12 -8.94 -15.87
C LEU A 128 -5.03 -9.12 -14.81
N VAL A 129 -5.40 -9.64 -13.64
CA VAL A 129 -4.44 -9.93 -12.57
C VAL A 129 -3.36 -10.90 -13.05
N ASP A 130 -3.77 -12.00 -13.70
CA ASP A 130 -2.84 -13.00 -14.21
C ASP A 130 -1.88 -12.41 -15.25
N LEU A 131 -2.40 -11.59 -16.16
CA LEU A 131 -1.59 -10.96 -17.21
C LEU A 131 -0.60 -9.93 -16.63
N LEU A 132 -1.05 -9.14 -15.66
CA LEU A 132 -0.17 -8.16 -15.02
C LEU A 132 0.95 -8.86 -14.22
N ARG A 133 0.62 -9.92 -13.50
CA ARG A 133 1.61 -10.72 -12.78
C ARG A 133 2.65 -11.31 -13.73
N LYS A 134 2.17 -11.89 -14.82
CA LYS A 134 3.04 -12.47 -15.87
C LYS A 134 3.95 -11.40 -16.47
N MET A 135 3.38 -10.25 -16.83
CA MET A 135 4.14 -9.15 -17.42
C MET A 135 5.25 -8.66 -16.51
N MET A 136 5.01 -8.60 -15.20
CA MET A 136 5.97 -8.13 -14.21
C MET A 136 6.89 -9.24 -13.67
N GLY A 137 6.74 -10.46 -14.14
CA GLY A 137 7.56 -11.57 -13.67
C GLY A 137 7.22 -12.05 -12.27
N LEU A 138 5.99 -11.87 -11.81
CA LEU A 138 5.55 -12.25 -10.47
C LEU A 138 4.89 -13.63 -10.41
N GLU A 139 4.96 -14.41 -11.47
CA GLU A 139 4.39 -15.75 -11.50
C GLU A 139 5.10 -16.68 -10.52
N GLY A 140 4.33 -17.46 -9.80
CA GLY A 140 4.86 -18.41 -8.82
C GLY A 140 5.04 -17.86 -7.42
N GLU A 141 4.69 -16.60 -7.20
CA GLU A 141 4.70 -16.00 -5.86
C GLU A 141 3.35 -16.15 -5.16
#